data_3df9b357a182857e00e1675ef960c5de
#
_entry.id   3df9b357a182857e00e1675ef960c5de
#
_cell.length_a   1.000
_cell.length_b   1.000
_cell.length_c   1.000
_cell.angle_alpha   90.00
_cell.angle_beta   90.00
_cell.angle_gamma   90.00
#
_symmetry.space_group_name_H-M   'P 1'
#
loop_
_entity.id
_entity.type
_entity.pdbx_description
1 polymer ?
#
loop_
_entity_poly.entity_id
_entity_poly.type
_entity_poly.pdbx_seq_one_letter_code
_entity_poly.pdbx_strand_id
1 'polypeptide(L)'
;MEAIGLLLCSGHSLRMGFDKLTVPLGGLCAMERSALLLKKGGCDRLVVTVSAENRDFARSLRWPLPVLFCEGGRERRDSVWQALCACGAGEEDIVLIHDGDRCFMPPAVVAACLRSAGETGSGVAALKVTDTILKVEQTAVAPVDRSTLYRTQTPQCFRFGQIREAYAYADRAGATDDATLYAARFNRVSLVEGSEEGRKLTTPADWQWAKNKVRRPRYGTGFDTHVLTEGRRLILGGVDIPFEKGLLGHSDADVLLHAVMDALLGAA
;
A
#
# COMPACT_ATOMS: atom_id res chain seq x y z
N MET A 1 9.37 -13.65 -22.59
CA MET A 1 8.16 -13.51 -21.75
C MET A 1 8.45 -12.38 -20.78
N GLU A 2 7.81 -11.25 -20.99
CA GLU A 2 7.94 -10.03 -20.20
C GLU A 2 6.87 -9.99 -19.11
N ALA A 3 7.18 -9.37 -17.96
CA ALA A 3 6.24 -9.16 -16.87
C ALA A 3 5.84 -7.69 -16.78
N ILE A 4 4.60 -7.37 -17.12
CA ILE A 4 4.10 -6.00 -17.26
C ILE A 4 3.15 -5.68 -16.13
N GLY A 5 3.50 -4.74 -15.27
CA GLY A 5 2.63 -4.29 -14.19
C GLY A 5 1.59 -3.28 -14.67
N LEU A 6 0.29 -3.61 -14.57
CA LEU A 6 -0.81 -2.69 -14.78
C LEU A 6 -1.21 -2.09 -13.42
N LEU A 7 -0.71 -0.90 -13.11
CA LEU A 7 -0.91 -0.25 -11.82
C LEU A 7 -2.11 0.70 -11.88
N LEU A 8 -3.17 0.36 -11.16
CA LEU A 8 -4.43 1.10 -11.20
C LEU A 8 -4.42 2.26 -10.22
N CYS A 9 -4.31 3.48 -10.75
CA CYS A 9 -4.21 4.71 -9.98
C CYS A 9 -5.27 5.78 -10.34
N SER A 10 -6.30 5.43 -11.09
CA SER A 10 -7.35 6.38 -11.54
C SER A 10 -8.54 6.55 -10.59
N GLY A 11 -8.53 5.92 -9.40
CA GLY A 11 -9.64 5.99 -8.45
C GLY A 11 -9.72 7.31 -7.68
N HIS A 12 -10.94 7.84 -7.46
CA HIS A 12 -11.19 9.17 -6.85
C HIS A 12 -11.16 9.23 -5.33
N SER A 13 -10.81 8.20 -4.60
CA SER A 13 -10.64 8.19 -3.12
C SER A 13 -11.79 8.83 -2.30
N LEU A 14 -13.05 8.83 -2.79
CA LEU A 14 -14.19 9.57 -2.24
C LEU A 14 -14.41 9.39 -0.72
N ARG A 15 -14.16 8.18 -0.20
CA ARG A 15 -14.34 7.83 1.22
C ARG A 15 -13.26 8.38 2.15
N MET A 16 -12.16 8.88 1.61
CA MET A 16 -11.00 9.35 2.38
C MET A 16 -11.00 10.87 2.59
N GLY A 17 -11.73 11.64 1.76
CA GLY A 17 -11.71 13.10 1.77
C GLY A 17 -10.42 13.72 1.20
N PHE A 18 -9.48 12.90 0.74
CA PHE A 18 -8.24 13.31 0.05
C PHE A 18 -7.80 12.20 -0.90
N ASP A 19 -6.94 12.53 -1.86
CA ASP A 19 -6.40 11.52 -2.77
C ASP A 19 -5.26 10.73 -2.09
N LYS A 20 -5.60 9.53 -1.59
CA LYS A 20 -4.68 8.62 -0.91
C LYS A 20 -3.52 8.13 -1.77
N LEU A 21 -3.62 8.26 -3.11
CA LEU A 21 -2.58 7.82 -4.03
C LEU A 21 -1.43 8.81 -4.12
N THR A 22 -1.71 10.10 -3.90
CA THR A 22 -0.76 11.20 -4.07
C THR A 22 -0.19 11.72 -2.74
N VAL A 23 -0.94 11.58 -1.64
CA VAL A 23 -0.51 12.07 -0.32
C VAL A 23 0.69 11.27 0.20
N PRO A 24 1.76 11.93 0.68
CA PRO A 24 2.94 11.27 1.22
C PRO A 24 2.63 10.38 2.43
N LEU A 25 3.19 9.19 2.42
CA LEU A 25 3.09 8.18 3.47
C LEU A 25 4.51 7.72 3.85
N GLY A 26 5.14 8.41 4.80
CA GLY A 26 6.52 8.15 5.20
C GLY A 26 7.55 8.43 4.09
N GLY A 27 7.43 9.59 3.43
CA GLY A 27 8.35 10.07 2.40
C GLY A 27 8.07 9.60 0.97
N LEU A 28 7.22 8.59 0.76
CA LEU A 28 6.76 8.14 -0.56
C LEU A 28 5.23 8.08 -0.58
N CYS A 29 4.61 8.39 -1.71
CA CYS A 29 3.18 8.19 -1.88
C CYS A 29 2.82 6.72 -2.17
N ALA A 30 1.52 6.38 -2.20
CA ALA A 30 1.08 5.02 -2.46
C ALA A 30 1.46 4.54 -3.87
N MET A 31 1.42 5.41 -4.89
CA MET A 31 1.85 5.07 -6.26
C MET A 31 3.31 4.64 -6.30
N GLU A 32 4.21 5.42 -5.68
CA GLU A 32 5.65 5.11 -5.64
C GLU A 32 5.93 3.81 -4.90
N ARG A 33 5.27 3.58 -3.77
CA ARG A 33 5.40 2.33 -3.01
C ARG A 33 4.96 1.13 -3.81
N SER A 34 3.81 1.22 -4.49
CA SER A 34 3.29 0.16 -5.35
C SER A 34 4.22 -0.11 -6.54
N ALA A 35 4.77 0.91 -7.16
CA ALA A 35 5.75 0.73 -8.23
C ALA A 35 7.03 0.04 -7.76
N LEU A 36 7.53 0.41 -6.57
CA LEU A 36 8.73 -0.21 -5.97
C LEU A 36 8.50 -1.68 -5.60
N LEU A 37 7.34 -2.04 -5.05
CA LEU A 37 7.04 -3.44 -4.74
C LEU A 37 6.89 -4.28 -6.01
N LEU A 38 6.28 -3.74 -7.07
CA LEU A 38 6.16 -4.44 -8.36
C LEU A 38 7.54 -4.68 -9.00
N LYS A 39 8.42 -3.67 -8.99
CA LYS A 39 9.82 -3.85 -9.41
C LYS A 39 10.52 -4.95 -8.63
N LYS A 40 10.43 -4.90 -7.30
CA LYS A 40 11.06 -5.91 -6.42
C LYS A 40 10.46 -7.30 -6.62
N GLY A 41 9.22 -7.39 -7.05
CA GLY A 41 8.51 -8.63 -7.34
C GLY A 41 8.79 -9.21 -8.71
N GLY A 42 9.51 -8.48 -9.60
CA GLY A 42 9.96 -8.99 -10.90
C GLY A 42 9.20 -8.44 -12.11
N CYS A 43 8.52 -7.28 -11.99
CA CYS A 43 8.00 -6.58 -13.18
C CYS A 43 9.13 -5.88 -13.95
N ASP A 44 9.05 -5.92 -15.26
CA ASP A 44 10.02 -5.31 -16.18
C ASP A 44 9.66 -3.85 -16.53
N ARG A 45 8.37 -3.55 -16.66
CA ARG A 45 7.83 -2.20 -16.93
C ARG A 45 6.43 -2.03 -16.35
N LEU A 46 5.92 -0.81 -16.37
CA LEU A 46 4.61 -0.45 -15.84
C LEU A 46 3.73 0.24 -16.88
N VAL A 47 2.44 -0.04 -16.82
CA VAL A 47 1.38 0.80 -17.37
C VAL A 47 0.58 1.33 -16.19
N VAL A 48 0.53 2.64 -16.04
CA VAL A 48 -0.11 3.30 -14.91
C VAL A 48 -1.38 3.99 -15.38
N THR A 49 -2.53 3.58 -14.86
CA THR A 49 -3.78 4.30 -15.14
C THR A 49 -3.87 5.52 -14.24
N VAL A 50 -4.19 6.67 -14.81
CA VAL A 50 -4.32 7.93 -14.09
C VAL A 50 -5.68 8.57 -14.35
N SER A 51 -6.14 9.41 -13.43
CA SER A 51 -7.26 10.32 -13.64
C SER A 51 -6.76 11.69 -14.12
N ALA A 52 -7.66 12.55 -14.57
CA ALA A 52 -7.32 13.92 -14.94
C ALA A 52 -6.67 14.68 -13.76
N GLU A 53 -7.16 14.44 -12.54
CA GLU A 53 -6.75 15.14 -11.32
C GLU A 53 -5.33 14.76 -10.87
N ASN A 54 -4.90 13.50 -11.07
CA ASN A 54 -3.61 13.04 -10.56
C ASN A 54 -2.55 12.80 -11.64
N ARG A 55 -2.87 13.03 -12.92
CA ARG A 55 -1.99 12.79 -14.06
C ARG A 55 -0.66 13.55 -13.96
N ASP A 56 -0.74 14.86 -13.70
CA ASP A 56 0.46 15.70 -13.66
C ASP A 56 1.34 15.37 -12.45
N PHE A 57 0.71 15.06 -11.31
CA PHE A 57 1.42 14.54 -10.16
C PHE A 57 2.12 13.20 -10.50
N ALA A 58 1.42 12.25 -11.09
CA ALA A 58 2.00 10.97 -11.46
C ALA A 58 3.18 11.13 -12.44
N ARG A 59 3.11 12.07 -13.38
CA ARG A 59 4.20 12.38 -14.31
C ARG A 59 5.41 13.04 -13.65
N SER A 60 5.23 13.74 -12.55
CA SER A 60 6.31 14.37 -11.79
C SER A 60 7.11 13.40 -10.92
N LEU A 61 6.60 12.18 -10.68
CA LEU A 61 7.24 11.17 -9.84
C LEU A 61 8.43 10.50 -10.56
N ARG A 62 9.39 10.02 -9.75
CA ARG A 62 10.48 9.17 -10.24
C ARG A 62 10.06 7.71 -10.20
N TRP A 63 9.73 7.18 -11.36
CA TRP A 63 9.33 5.78 -11.47
C TRP A 63 10.54 4.85 -11.48
N PRO A 64 10.47 3.72 -10.77
CA PRO A 64 11.60 2.79 -10.64
C PRO A 64 11.79 1.88 -11.87
N LEU A 65 10.85 1.87 -12.81
CA LEU A 65 10.79 1.09 -14.04
C LEU A 65 10.36 1.99 -15.21
N PRO A 66 10.57 1.59 -16.47
CA PRO A 66 9.93 2.23 -17.61
C PRO A 66 8.42 2.30 -17.43
N VAL A 67 7.81 3.44 -17.66
CA VAL A 67 6.39 3.68 -17.40
C VAL A 67 5.67 4.24 -18.62
N LEU A 68 4.51 3.68 -18.92
CA LEU A 68 3.52 4.22 -19.85
C LEU A 68 2.30 4.68 -19.05
N PHE A 69 1.80 5.88 -19.30
CA PHE A 69 0.56 6.37 -18.70
C PHE A 69 -0.61 6.19 -19.64
N CYS A 70 -1.75 5.74 -19.13
CA CYS A 70 -3.03 5.74 -19.83
C CYS A 70 -4.13 6.31 -18.93
N GLU A 71 -5.20 6.80 -19.54
CA GLU A 71 -6.35 7.26 -18.78
C GLU A 71 -7.13 6.08 -18.20
N GLY A 72 -7.61 6.23 -16.97
CA GLY A 72 -8.54 5.29 -16.39
C GLY A 72 -9.93 5.43 -16.99
N GLY A 73 -10.73 4.35 -16.92
CA GLY A 73 -12.12 4.36 -17.31
C GLY A 73 -13.05 4.78 -16.17
N ARG A 74 -14.36 4.70 -16.42
CA ARG A 74 -15.40 5.06 -15.43
C ARG A 74 -15.42 4.09 -14.25
N GLU A 75 -15.17 2.82 -14.51
CA GLU A 75 -15.09 1.76 -13.52
C GLU A 75 -13.68 1.12 -13.51
N ARG A 76 -13.39 0.35 -12.45
CA ARG A 76 -12.11 -0.35 -12.32
C ARG A 76 -11.82 -1.24 -13.53
N ARG A 77 -12.82 -2.00 -13.98
CA ARG A 77 -12.67 -2.90 -15.15
C ARG A 77 -12.37 -2.16 -16.45
N ASP A 78 -12.96 -0.96 -16.64
CA ASP A 78 -12.67 -0.15 -17.81
C ASP A 78 -11.24 0.37 -17.80
N SER A 79 -10.74 0.74 -16.61
CA SER A 79 -9.35 1.13 -16.41
C SER A 79 -8.39 -0.02 -16.73
N VAL A 80 -8.70 -1.26 -16.30
CA VAL A 80 -7.92 -2.45 -16.65
C VAL A 80 -7.95 -2.68 -18.15
N TRP A 81 -9.12 -2.59 -18.79
CA TRP A 81 -9.23 -2.79 -20.23
C TRP A 81 -8.40 -1.78 -21.03
N GLN A 82 -8.44 -0.51 -20.65
CA GLN A 82 -7.61 0.51 -21.28
C GLN A 82 -6.11 0.23 -21.10
N ALA A 83 -5.69 -0.21 -19.90
CA ALA A 83 -4.31 -0.58 -19.65
C ALA A 83 -3.89 -1.82 -20.46
N LEU A 84 -4.74 -2.83 -20.62
CA LEU A 84 -4.52 -3.99 -21.46
C LEU A 84 -4.37 -3.59 -22.94
N CYS A 85 -5.18 -2.67 -23.45
CA CYS A 85 -5.09 -2.16 -24.81
C CYS A 85 -3.80 -1.35 -25.05
N ALA A 86 -3.34 -0.62 -24.04
CA ALA A 86 -2.16 0.25 -24.14
C ALA A 86 -0.83 -0.48 -23.90
N CYS A 87 -0.84 -1.64 -23.24
CA CYS A 87 0.40 -2.24 -22.72
C CYS A 87 1.35 -2.77 -23.81
N GLY A 88 0.87 -3.07 -25.01
CA GLY A 88 1.70 -3.61 -26.08
C GLY A 88 2.35 -4.96 -25.77
N ALA A 89 1.68 -5.79 -24.96
CA ALA A 89 2.14 -7.11 -24.59
C ALA A 89 1.94 -8.13 -25.71
N GLY A 90 2.84 -9.10 -25.82
CA GLY A 90 2.66 -10.30 -26.64
C GLY A 90 1.76 -11.31 -25.94
N GLU A 91 1.18 -12.25 -26.71
CA GLU A 91 0.19 -13.24 -26.21
C GLU A 91 0.69 -14.03 -24.98
N GLU A 92 1.99 -14.36 -24.95
CA GLU A 92 2.62 -15.16 -23.89
C GLU A 92 3.20 -14.33 -22.74
N ASP A 93 3.21 -13.00 -22.87
CA ASP A 93 3.68 -12.14 -21.78
C ASP A 93 2.73 -12.19 -20.58
N ILE A 94 3.26 -11.90 -19.40
CA ILE A 94 2.45 -11.87 -18.18
C ILE A 94 2.07 -10.43 -17.87
N VAL A 95 0.78 -10.18 -17.75
CA VAL A 95 0.27 -8.93 -17.19
C VAL A 95 -0.11 -9.13 -15.74
N LEU A 96 0.30 -8.20 -14.91
CA LEU A 96 0.05 -8.16 -13.48
C LEU A 96 -0.83 -6.96 -13.17
N ILE A 97 -2.08 -7.19 -12.79
CA ILE A 97 -3.04 -6.14 -12.43
C ILE A 97 -2.94 -5.87 -10.94
N HIS A 98 -2.66 -4.61 -10.57
CA HIS A 98 -2.47 -4.24 -9.16
C HIS A 98 -3.16 -2.92 -8.81
N ASP A 99 -3.91 -2.93 -7.71
CA ASP A 99 -4.52 -1.72 -7.16
C ASP A 99 -3.42 -0.83 -6.53
N GLY A 100 -3.30 0.43 -6.95
CA GLY A 100 -2.27 1.37 -6.47
C GLY A 100 -2.36 1.67 -4.97
N ASP A 101 -3.49 1.38 -4.33
CA ASP A 101 -3.73 1.54 -2.91
C ASP A 101 -3.47 0.28 -2.05
N ARG A 102 -2.88 -0.79 -2.63
CA ARG A 102 -2.34 -1.95 -1.91
C ARG A 102 -0.81 -1.87 -1.77
N CYS A 103 -0.31 -0.72 -1.46
CA CYS A 103 1.09 -0.31 -1.53
C CYS A 103 2.02 -0.99 -0.48
N PHE A 104 1.51 -1.93 0.30
CA PHE A 104 2.27 -2.73 1.27
C PHE A 104 2.25 -4.24 0.97
N MET A 105 1.75 -4.65 -0.20
CA MET A 105 1.84 -6.05 -0.60
C MET A 105 3.30 -6.51 -0.62
N PRO A 106 3.65 -7.64 0.03
CA PRO A 106 5.02 -8.14 0.00
C PRO A 106 5.47 -8.49 -1.43
N PRO A 107 6.67 -8.09 -1.85
CA PRO A 107 7.21 -8.44 -3.18
C PRO A 107 7.28 -9.96 -3.43
N ALA A 108 7.43 -10.77 -2.39
CA ALA A 108 7.41 -12.23 -2.50
C ALA A 108 6.08 -12.77 -3.03
N VAL A 109 4.95 -12.15 -2.65
CA VAL A 109 3.61 -12.50 -3.18
C VAL A 109 3.52 -12.13 -4.65
N VAL A 110 4.05 -10.96 -5.04
CA VAL A 110 4.12 -10.55 -6.46
C VAL A 110 4.88 -11.58 -7.29
N ALA A 111 6.08 -11.97 -6.85
CA ALA A 111 6.89 -12.97 -7.53
C ALA A 111 6.20 -14.34 -7.61
N ALA A 112 5.49 -14.76 -6.55
CA ALA A 112 4.73 -16.01 -6.54
C ALA A 112 3.56 -15.99 -7.53
N CYS A 113 2.83 -14.87 -7.63
CA CYS A 113 1.75 -14.70 -8.61
C CYS A 113 2.27 -14.72 -10.05
N LEU A 114 3.40 -14.07 -10.32
CA LEU A 114 4.04 -14.08 -11.65
C LEU A 114 4.47 -15.51 -12.05
N ARG A 115 5.11 -16.26 -11.15
CA ARG A 115 5.49 -17.67 -11.41
C ARG A 115 4.26 -18.51 -11.70
N SER A 116 3.23 -18.43 -10.85
CA SER A 116 1.98 -19.17 -11.04
C SER A 116 1.34 -18.86 -12.40
N ALA A 117 1.31 -17.58 -12.82
CA ALA A 117 0.78 -17.19 -14.12
C ALA A 117 1.61 -17.76 -15.28
N GLY A 118 2.94 -17.79 -15.16
CA GLY A 118 3.83 -18.41 -16.14
C GLY A 118 3.58 -19.91 -16.29
N GLU A 119 3.35 -20.62 -15.20
CA GLU A 119 3.16 -22.08 -15.17
C GLU A 119 1.75 -22.50 -15.57
N THR A 120 0.71 -21.79 -15.06
CA THR A 120 -0.69 -22.25 -15.16
C THR A 120 -1.60 -21.32 -15.97
N GLY A 121 -1.10 -20.16 -16.39
CA GLY A 121 -1.87 -19.11 -17.07
C GLY A 121 -2.46 -18.05 -16.14
N SER A 122 -2.51 -18.31 -14.83
CA SER A 122 -3.01 -17.35 -13.84
C SER A 122 -2.32 -17.47 -12.48
N GLY A 123 -2.29 -16.39 -11.71
CA GLY A 123 -1.79 -16.38 -10.34
C GLY A 123 -2.42 -15.21 -9.56
N VAL A 124 -3.36 -15.51 -8.68
CA VAL A 124 -4.19 -14.53 -7.98
C VAL A 124 -3.91 -14.56 -6.49
N ALA A 125 -3.46 -13.46 -5.93
CA ALA A 125 -3.26 -13.35 -4.49
C ALA A 125 -4.61 -13.42 -3.76
N ALA A 126 -4.72 -14.34 -2.80
CA ALA A 126 -5.94 -14.54 -2.03
C ALA A 126 -5.64 -15.01 -0.60
N LEU A 127 -6.51 -14.67 0.33
CA LEU A 127 -6.47 -15.12 1.72
C LEU A 127 -7.70 -15.97 2.04
N LYS A 128 -7.50 -17.05 2.77
CA LYS A 128 -8.64 -17.82 3.31
C LYS A 128 -9.48 -16.95 4.25
N VAL A 129 -10.78 -17.15 4.21
CA VAL A 129 -11.68 -16.51 5.15
C VAL A 129 -11.57 -17.22 6.51
N THR A 130 -11.25 -16.44 7.55
CA THR A 130 -11.14 -16.94 8.94
C THR A 130 -12.38 -16.66 9.77
N ASP A 131 -13.11 -15.58 9.45
CA ASP A 131 -14.33 -15.20 10.16
C ASP A 131 -15.53 -16.06 9.74
N THR A 132 -16.55 -16.13 10.59
CA THR A 132 -17.83 -16.74 10.22
C THR A 132 -18.55 -15.84 9.23
N ILE A 133 -18.91 -16.38 8.07
CA ILE A 133 -19.67 -15.68 7.04
C ILE A 133 -21.13 -16.10 7.10
N LEU A 134 -22.00 -15.12 7.14
CA LEU A 134 -23.45 -15.31 7.09
C LEU A 134 -23.98 -14.78 5.75
N LYS A 135 -24.76 -15.63 5.08
CA LYS A 135 -25.61 -15.20 3.96
C LYS A 135 -26.92 -14.68 4.52
N VAL A 136 -27.26 -13.44 4.19
CA VAL A 136 -28.50 -12.81 4.62
C VAL A 136 -29.36 -12.56 3.39
N GLU A 137 -30.53 -13.19 3.33
CA GLU A 137 -31.53 -13.00 2.29
C GLU A 137 -32.84 -12.53 2.95
N GLN A 138 -33.19 -11.27 2.75
CA GLN A 138 -34.28 -10.60 3.47
C GLN A 138 -34.10 -10.69 4.98
N THR A 139 -34.86 -11.55 5.68
CA THR A 139 -34.78 -11.83 7.12
C THR A 139 -34.12 -13.19 7.46
N ALA A 140 -33.90 -14.03 6.45
CA ALA A 140 -33.30 -15.35 6.65
C ALA A 140 -31.77 -15.22 6.76
N VAL A 141 -31.17 -15.90 7.73
CA VAL A 141 -29.73 -15.92 7.97
C VAL A 141 -29.24 -17.34 7.94
N ALA A 142 -28.26 -17.64 7.11
CA ALA A 142 -27.63 -18.95 7.01
C ALA A 142 -26.10 -18.85 7.03
N PRO A 143 -25.40 -19.75 7.74
CA PRO A 143 -23.95 -19.80 7.70
C PRO A 143 -23.48 -20.29 6.32
N VAL A 144 -22.37 -19.70 5.85
CA VAL A 144 -21.68 -20.16 4.64
C VAL A 144 -20.46 -20.96 5.05
N ASP A 145 -20.22 -22.10 4.40
CA ASP A 145 -18.99 -22.88 4.62
C ASP A 145 -17.76 -22.07 4.20
N ARG A 146 -17.06 -21.51 5.17
CA ARG A 146 -15.88 -20.69 4.96
C ARG A 146 -14.66 -21.46 4.49
N SER A 147 -14.63 -22.79 4.59
CA SER A 147 -13.48 -23.60 4.17
C SER A 147 -13.17 -23.48 2.69
N THR A 148 -14.17 -23.11 1.88
CA THR A 148 -14.09 -22.92 0.43
C THR A 148 -14.00 -21.43 0.03
N LEU A 149 -14.04 -20.50 0.98
CA LEU A 149 -14.08 -19.07 0.71
C LEU A 149 -12.71 -18.42 0.81
N TYR A 150 -12.43 -17.55 -0.15
CA TYR A 150 -11.22 -16.74 -0.21
C TYR A 150 -11.55 -15.26 -0.44
N ARG A 151 -10.80 -14.38 0.20
CA ARG A 151 -10.78 -12.94 -0.08
C ARG A 151 -9.73 -12.67 -1.15
N THR A 152 -10.12 -12.32 -2.35
CA THR A 152 -9.18 -11.98 -3.41
C THR A 152 -8.51 -10.64 -3.12
N GLN A 153 -7.23 -10.58 -3.46
CA GLN A 153 -6.42 -9.37 -3.40
C GLN A 153 -5.85 -9.08 -4.80
N THR A 154 -5.04 -8.06 -4.93
CA THR A 154 -4.11 -7.89 -6.02
C THR A 154 -2.67 -7.93 -5.47
N PRO A 155 -1.68 -8.51 -6.21
CA PRO A 155 -1.68 -8.71 -7.67
C PRO A 155 -2.56 -9.87 -8.15
N GLN A 156 -3.12 -9.68 -9.35
CA GLN A 156 -3.75 -10.71 -10.15
C GLN A 156 -2.99 -10.81 -11.48
N CYS A 157 -2.30 -11.91 -11.67
CA CYS A 157 -1.41 -12.12 -12.81
C CYS A 157 -2.01 -13.11 -13.80
N PHE A 158 -1.88 -12.81 -15.08
CA PHE A 158 -2.43 -13.64 -16.16
C PHE A 158 -1.53 -13.60 -17.39
N ARG A 159 -1.55 -14.65 -18.21
CA ARG A 159 -1.05 -14.54 -19.59
C ARG A 159 -1.88 -13.53 -20.35
N PHE A 160 -1.22 -12.63 -21.04
CA PHE A 160 -1.88 -11.50 -21.71
C PHE A 160 -2.97 -11.93 -22.69
N GLY A 161 -2.68 -12.88 -23.57
CA GLY A 161 -3.68 -13.38 -24.52
C GLY A 161 -4.95 -13.90 -23.84
N GLN A 162 -4.79 -14.64 -22.73
CA GLN A 162 -5.91 -15.21 -22.00
C GLN A 162 -6.76 -14.16 -21.30
N ILE A 163 -6.15 -13.22 -20.57
CA ILE A 163 -6.97 -12.19 -19.88
C ILE A 163 -7.62 -11.24 -20.89
N ARG A 164 -6.96 -10.91 -21.98
CA ARG A 164 -7.54 -10.10 -23.07
C ARG A 164 -8.76 -10.82 -23.67
N GLU A 165 -8.67 -12.12 -23.91
CA GLU A 165 -9.80 -12.94 -24.34
C GLU A 165 -10.94 -12.93 -23.32
N ALA A 166 -10.64 -13.13 -22.04
CA ALA A 166 -11.65 -13.07 -20.97
C ALA A 166 -12.39 -11.74 -20.96
N TYR A 167 -11.69 -10.63 -21.14
CA TYR A 167 -12.29 -9.30 -21.22
C TYR A 167 -13.13 -9.07 -22.49
N ALA A 168 -12.79 -9.71 -23.58
CA ALA A 168 -13.54 -9.60 -24.85
C ALA A 168 -14.87 -10.39 -24.83
N TYR A 169 -14.87 -11.57 -24.19
CA TYR A 169 -15.99 -12.51 -24.21
C TYR A 169 -16.92 -12.45 -23.02
N ALA A 170 -16.46 -11.97 -21.88
CA ALA A 170 -17.30 -11.98 -20.69
C ALA A 170 -18.48 -11.01 -20.82
N ASP A 171 -19.67 -11.49 -20.53
CA ASP A 171 -20.76 -10.61 -20.10
C ASP A 171 -20.27 -9.90 -18.83
N ARG A 172 -19.89 -8.65 -18.99
CA ARG A 172 -19.22 -7.85 -17.96
C ARG A 172 -20.14 -7.52 -16.78
N ALA A 173 -21.42 -7.88 -16.89
CA ALA A 173 -22.38 -7.67 -15.83
C ALA A 173 -22.08 -8.63 -14.65
N GLY A 174 -21.79 -8.05 -13.49
CA GLY A 174 -21.61 -8.80 -12.24
C GLY A 174 -20.18 -9.22 -11.88
N ALA A 175 -19.19 -9.10 -12.77
CA ALA A 175 -17.80 -9.40 -12.40
C ALA A 175 -17.22 -8.28 -11.52
N THR A 176 -16.73 -8.64 -10.34
CA THR A 176 -16.19 -7.69 -9.34
C THR A 176 -14.68 -7.54 -9.41
N ASP A 177 -13.98 -8.51 -10.03
CA ASP A 177 -12.53 -8.50 -10.22
C ASP A 177 -12.10 -9.26 -11.49
N ASP A 178 -10.79 -9.21 -11.81
CA ASP A 178 -10.23 -9.78 -13.02
C ASP A 178 -10.20 -11.33 -12.95
N ALA A 179 -10.02 -11.88 -11.75
CA ALA A 179 -10.05 -13.32 -11.52
C ALA A 179 -11.41 -13.92 -11.82
N THR A 180 -12.50 -13.20 -11.49
CA THR A 180 -13.86 -13.62 -11.80
C THR A 180 -14.12 -13.66 -13.32
N LEU A 181 -13.65 -12.65 -14.07
CA LEU A 181 -13.73 -12.63 -15.54
C LEU A 181 -12.94 -13.79 -16.16
N TYR A 182 -11.72 -14.00 -15.68
CA TYR A 182 -10.86 -15.09 -16.15
C TYR A 182 -11.49 -16.46 -15.86
N ALA A 183 -12.00 -16.68 -14.65
CA ALA A 183 -12.64 -17.93 -14.26
C ALA A 183 -13.92 -18.20 -15.07
N ALA A 184 -14.71 -17.18 -15.38
CA ALA A 184 -15.88 -17.31 -16.23
C ALA A 184 -15.55 -17.81 -17.64
N ARG A 185 -14.38 -17.44 -18.19
CA ARG A 185 -13.95 -17.86 -19.54
C ARG A 185 -13.23 -19.21 -19.53
N PHE A 186 -12.36 -19.46 -18.55
CA PHE A 186 -11.45 -20.61 -18.54
C PHE A 186 -11.81 -21.67 -17.50
N ASN A 187 -12.87 -21.45 -16.72
CA ASN A 187 -13.37 -22.33 -15.65
C ASN A 187 -12.30 -22.73 -14.61
N ARG A 188 -11.26 -21.90 -14.45
CA ARG A 188 -10.18 -22.10 -13.48
C ARG A 188 -9.47 -20.79 -13.19
N VAL A 189 -8.89 -20.71 -11.98
CA VAL A 189 -7.94 -19.67 -11.59
C VAL A 189 -7.00 -20.26 -10.53
N SER A 190 -5.71 -19.98 -10.63
CA SER A 190 -4.73 -20.42 -9.63
C SER A 190 -4.62 -19.38 -8.53
N LEU A 191 -4.95 -19.80 -7.30
CA LEU A 191 -4.80 -18.94 -6.12
C LEU A 191 -3.39 -19.08 -5.55
N VAL A 192 -2.82 -17.94 -5.13
CA VAL A 192 -1.54 -17.81 -4.44
C VAL A 192 -1.81 -17.22 -3.08
N GLU A 193 -1.11 -17.69 -2.06
CA GLU A 193 -1.27 -17.13 -0.71
C GLU A 193 -0.93 -15.65 -0.71
N GLY A 194 -1.91 -14.83 -0.31
CA GLY A 194 -1.82 -13.39 -0.18
C GLY A 194 -1.16 -12.95 1.12
N SER A 195 -1.41 -11.71 1.52
CA SER A 195 -0.90 -11.18 2.78
C SER A 195 -1.86 -10.18 3.40
N GLU A 196 -2.03 -10.20 4.72
CA GLU A 196 -2.77 -9.16 5.45
C GLU A 196 -2.12 -7.77 5.30
N GLU A 197 -0.82 -7.72 5.03
CA GLU A 197 -0.13 -6.47 4.68
C GLU A 197 -0.60 -5.89 3.34
N GLY A 198 -1.07 -6.74 2.43
CA GLY A 198 -1.64 -6.33 1.14
C GLY A 198 -3.06 -5.76 1.22
N ARG A 199 -3.50 -5.31 2.40
CA ARG A 199 -4.82 -4.66 2.54
C ARG A 199 -4.96 -3.43 1.65
N LYS A 200 -6.16 -3.22 1.16
CA LYS A 200 -6.53 -2.05 0.38
C LYS A 200 -6.77 -0.85 1.30
N LEU A 201 -6.09 0.27 1.06
CA LEU A 201 -6.30 1.48 1.86
C LEU A 201 -7.61 2.15 1.44
N THR A 202 -8.71 1.85 2.12
CA THR A 202 -10.06 2.30 1.74
C THR A 202 -10.75 3.16 2.76
N THR A 203 -10.33 3.08 4.02
CA THR A 203 -10.94 3.78 5.15
C THR A 203 -9.90 4.63 5.90
N PRO A 204 -10.31 5.62 6.71
CA PRO A 204 -9.40 6.33 7.61
C PRO A 204 -8.61 5.41 8.55
N ALA A 205 -9.21 4.30 8.99
CA ALA A 205 -8.53 3.31 9.83
C ALA A 205 -7.39 2.60 9.07
N ASP A 206 -7.59 2.26 7.78
CA ASP A 206 -6.52 1.71 6.95
C ASP A 206 -5.38 2.70 6.76
N TRP A 207 -5.71 3.99 6.60
CA TRP A 207 -4.71 5.05 6.47
C TRP A 207 -3.90 5.22 7.75
N GLN A 208 -4.56 5.18 8.92
CA GLN A 208 -3.85 5.25 10.19
C GLN A 208 -2.94 4.03 10.41
N TRP A 209 -3.40 2.84 10.04
CA TRP A 209 -2.57 1.64 10.04
C TRP A 209 -1.33 1.82 9.13
N ALA A 210 -1.52 2.35 7.92
CA ALA A 210 -0.44 2.61 6.98
C ALA A 210 0.57 3.63 7.52
N LYS A 211 0.12 4.71 8.16
CA LYS A 211 0.99 5.68 8.84
C LYS A 211 1.84 5.02 9.92
N ASN A 212 1.24 4.17 10.75
CA ASN A 212 1.97 3.47 11.79
C ASN A 212 3.02 2.50 11.21
N LYS A 213 2.71 1.85 10.09
CA LYS A 213 3.63 0.91 9.42
C LYS A 213 4.87 1.61 8.85
N VAL A 214 4.75 2.85 8.39
CA VAL A 214 5.88 3.63 7.86
C VAL A 214 6.59 4.49 8.90
N ARG A 215 6.04 4.58 10.11
CA ARG A 215 6.62 5.35 11.19
C ARG A 215 7.94 4.73 11.62
N ARG A 216 9.02 5.48 11.49
CA ARG A 216 10.33 5.07 12.00
C ARG A 216 10.47 5.64 13.41
N PRO A 217 10.81 4.82 14.41
CA PRO A 217 11.22 5.36 15.70
C PRO A 217 12.48 6.21 15.50
N ARG A 218 12.53 7.34 16.19
CA ARG A 218 13.69 8.21 16.22
C ARG A 218 14.20 8.23 17.66
N TYR A 219 15.49 8.25 17.80
CA TYR A 219 16.14 8.27 19.10
C TYR A 219 17.09 9.47 19.14
N GLY A 220 17.13 10.13 20.26
CA GLY A 220 18.10 11.20 20.54
C GLY A 220 18.61 11.05 21.96
N THR A 221 19.84 11.49 22.16
CA THR A 221 20.47 11.58 23.48
C THR A 221 20.77 13.04 23.76
N GLY A 222 20.59 13.44 25.01
CA GLY A 222 20.92 14.78 25.46
C GLY A 222 21.73 14.71 26.73
N PHE A 223 22.64 15.64 26.89
CA PHE A 223 23.52 15.76 28.05
C PHE A 223 23.80 17.23 28.32
N ASP A 224 23.64 17.60 29.60
CA ASP A 224 23.99 18.94 30.08
C ASP A 224 24.66 18.88 31.43
N THR A 225 25.53 19.82 31.75
CA THR A 225 26.23 19.91 33.03
C THR A 225 26.29 21.33 33.51
N HIS A 226 25.97 21.53 34.77
CA HIS A 226 26.11 22.82 35.45
C HIS A 226 26.84 22.65 36.76
N VAL A 227 27.61 23.66 37.14
CA VAL A 227 28.31 23.70 38.43
C VAL A 227 27.33 24.00 39.55
N LEU A 228 27.44 23.28 40.67
CA LEU A 228 26.69 23.56 41.90
C LEU A 228 27.31 24.79 42.62
N THR A 229 26.49 25.76 42.99
CA THR A 229 26.91 26.97 43.71
C THR A 229 25.97 27.25 44.88
N GLU A 230 26.49 27.93 45.91
CA GLU A 230 25.69 28.38 47.06
C GLU A 230 24.79 29.55 46.68
N GLY A 231 23.73 29.76 47.44
CA GLY A 231 22.82 30.88 47.27
C GLY A 231 21.82 30.75 46.14
N ARG A 232 21.71 29.57 45.52
CA ARG A 232 20.69 29.28 44.48
C ARG A 232 19.88 28.06 44.86
N ARG A 233 18.62 28.01 44.42
CA ARG A 233 17.76 26.84 44.56
C ARG A 233 18.15 25.80 43.52
N LEU A 234 18.05 24.52 43.87
CA LEU A 234 18.22 23.41 42.94
C LEU A 234 16.87 23.11 42.27
N ILE A 235 16.77 23.45 40.99
CA ILE A 235 15.57 23.14 40.18
C ILE A 235 15.95 22.07 39.16
N LEU A 236 15.20 20.94 39.14
CA LEU A 236 15.36 19.87 38.17
C LEU A 236 14.01 19.48 37.59
N GLY A 237 13.82 19.61 36.28
CA GLY A 237 12.55 19.33 35.61
C GLY A 237 11.42 20.26 36.08
N GLY A 238 11.76 21.49 36.46
CA GLY A 238 10.80 22.47 37.02
C GLY A 238 10.42 22.21 38.50
N VAL A 239 11.00 21.20 39.16
CA VAL A 239 10.76 20.86 40.56
C VAL A 239 11.86 21.44 41.42
N ASP A 240 11.46 22.14 42.51
CA ASP A 240 12.39 22.66 43.52
C ASP A 240 12.82 21.50 44.45
N ILE A 241 14.11 21.19 44.44
CA ILE A 241 14.70 20.15 45.25
C ILE A 241 15.35 20.78 46.48
N PRO A 242 14.94 20.42 47.72
CA PRO A 242 15.56 20.90 48.92
C PRO A 242 17.02 20.49 49.01
N PHE A 243 17.92 21.40 48.68
CA PHE A 243 19.38 21.20 48.74
C PHE A 243 20.11 22.54 49.02
N GLU A 244 21.25 22.49 49.67
CA GLU A 244 22.01 23.67 50.07
C GLU A 244 22.65 24.45 48.91
N LYS A 245 22.76 23.84 47.76
CA LYS A 245 23.35 24.43 46.54
C LYS A 245 22.40 24.25 45.36
N GLY A 246 22.40 25.22 44.46
CA GLY A 246 21.70 25.12 43.16
C GLY A 246 22.64 25.24 41.97
N LEU A 247 22.11 25.03 40.78
CA LEU A 247 22.89 25.03 39.55
C LEU A 247 23.23 26.47 39.12
N LEU A 248 24.48 26.69 38.72
CA LEU A 248 24.96 27.94 38.16
C LEU A 248 24.62 28.01 36.68
N GLY A 249 23.89 29.05 36.24
CA GLY A 249 23.56 29.28 34.85
C GLY A 249 22.53 30.42 34.71
N HIS A 250 22.04 30.64 33.50
CA HIS A 250 20.99 31.58 33.22
C HIS A 250 19.63 31.05 33.71
N SER A 251 18.71 31.93 34.09
CA SER A 251 17.39 31.59 34.66
C SER A 251 17.51 30.62 35.86
N ASP A 252 16.78 29.51 35.84
CA ASP A 252 16.81 28.44 36.85
C ASP A 252 17.94 27.42 36.64
N ALA A 253 18.62 27.47 35.48
CA ALA A 253 19.70 26.56 35.09
C ALA A 253 19.28 25.07 35.15
N ASP A 254 18.06 24.74 34.71
CA ASP A 254 17.49 23.42 34.78
C ASP A 254 18.18 22.46 33.78
N VAL A 255 19.24 21.83 34.22
CA VAL A 255 20.09 20.91 33.45
C VAL A 255 19.31 19.72 32.90
N LEU A 256 18.26 19.29 33.59
CA LEU A 256 17.40 18.18 33.14
C LEU A 256 16.59 18.58 31.91
N LEU A 257 15.96 19.75 31.94
CA LEU A 257 15.20 20.25 30.79
C LEU A 257 16.09 20.50 29.59
N HIS A 258 17.29 21.04 29.79
CA HIS A 258 18.26 21.22 28.69
C HIS A 258 18.68 19.90 28.06
N ALA A 259 19.01 18.88 28.87
CA ALA A 259 19.33 17.56 28.36
C ALA A 259 18.16 16.91 27.60
N VAL A 260 16.90 17.10 28.07
CA VAL A 260 15.71 16.63 27.35
C VAL A 260 15.52 17.35 26.02
N MET A 261 15.74 18.68 26.00
CA MET A 261 15.66 19.45 24.73
C MET A 261 16.68 18.96 23.72
N ASP A 262 17.93 18.75 24.14
CA ASP A 262 18.98 18.21 23.25
C ASP A 262 18.64 16.82 22.74
N ALA A 263 18.10 15.93 23.59
CA ALA A 263 17.63 14.62 23.18
C ALA A 263 16.50 14.71 22.14
N LEU A 264 15.53 15.63 22.32
CA LEU A 264 14.45 15.84 21.37
C LEU A 264 14.95 16.41 20.04
N LEU A 265 15.85 17.37 20.07
CA LEU A 265 16.47 17.94 18.87
C LEU A 265 17.30 16.89 18.12
N GLY A 266 18.03 16.04 18.84
CA GLY A 266 18.78 14.93 18.25
C GLY A 266 17.91 13.85 17.63
N ALA A 267 16.65 13.72 18.08
CA ALA A 267 15.66 12.82 17.51
C ALA A 267 14.87 13.42 16.33
N ALA A 268 14.86 14.75 16.19
CA ALA A 268 14.09 15.45 15.16
C ALA A 268 14.75 15.36 13.78
#